data_ce92d2ede49120d7f651f4e2d39f578b
#
_entry.id   ce92d2ede49120d7f651f4e2d39f578b
#
_cell.length_a   1.000
_cell.length_b   1.000
_cell.length_c   1.000
_cell.angle_alpha   90.00
_cell.angle_beta   90.00
_cell.angle_gamma   90.00
#
_symmetry.space_group_name_H-M   'P 1'
#
loop_
_entity.id
_entity.type
_entity.pdbx_description
1 polymer ?
#
loop_
_entity_poly.entity_id
_entity_poly.type
_entity_poly.pdbx_seq_one_letter_code
_entity_poly.pdbx_strand_id
1 'polypeptide(L)'
;MDKGFPQKKVLSLVLCVAVMLSVMVMGAGAAFSDQDKIENTEAVNMCTALNIIGGYPDGSYKPEGNIKRSEITKMICVALNGGKEPNVSTNTTPTFSDVRGTNAAWAEGYIESCVAQGIISGVGGGRFSPNGNVTGTQLAKMLLVSLGYNANTEGFVGNAWATNVNVIASQKGLYEGLESMDTSAALTRDNAAQMVWNAMNAYEVEYKTTIVTGEDGK
;
A
#
# COMPACT_ATOMS: atom_id res chain seq x y z
N MET A 1 15.30 -19.45 31.71
CA MET A 1 14.86 -19.55 30.30
C MET A 1 13.78 -18.50 30.08
N ASP A 2 14.20 -17.33 29.69
CA ASP A 2 13.34 -16.17 29.52
C ASP A 2 12.87 -16.13 28.05
N LYS A 3 11.55 -16.37 27.85
CA LYS A 3 10.96 -16.32 26.50
C LYS A 3 10.56 -14.89 26.23
N GLY A 4 11.50 -14.11 25.69
CA GLY A 4 11.21 -12.77 25.22
C GLY A 4 10.10 -12.78 24.15
N PHE A 5 8.97 -12.15 24.46
CA PHE A 5 7.90 -11.90 23.49
C PHE A 5 8.40 -10.95 22.39
N PRO A 6 8.09 -11.22 21.12
CA PRO A 6 8.51 -10.34 20.03
C PRO A 6 7.79 -8.99 20.12
N GLN A 7 8.51 -7.95 20.46
CA GLN A 7 8.00 -6.59 20.71
C GLN A 7 7.27 -5.96 19.50
N LYS A 8 7.46 -6.47 18.29
CA LYS A 8 6.82 -5.94 17.07
C LYS A 8 5.31 -6.18 16.99
N LYS A 9 4.80 -7.29 17.58
CA LYS A 9 3.36 -7.61 17.55
C LYS A 9 2.52 -6.74 18.50
N VAL A 10 3.14 -6.23 19.56
CA VAL A 10 2.45 -5.36 20.54
C VAL A 10 2.29 -3.94 19.98
N LEU A 11 3.22 -3.49 19.12
CA LEU A 11 3.20 -2.14 18.58
C LEU A 11 2.04 -1.94 17.57
N SER A 12 1.75 -2.96 16.74
CA SER A 12 0.64 -2.92 15.77
C SER A 12 -0.71 -2.86 16.48
N LEU A 13 -0.94 -3.72 17.48
CA LEU A 13 -2.21 -3.75 18.22
C LEU A 13 -2.44 -2.50 19.06
N VAL A 14 -1.39 -1.95 19.71
CA VAL A 14 -1.48 -0.72 20.49
C VAL A 14 -1.72 0.49 19.60
N LEU A 15 -1.15 0.52 18.38
CA LEU A 15 -1.39 1.59 17.42
C LEU A 15 -2.84 1.58 16.93
N CYS A 16 -3.41 0.42 16.62
CA CYS A 16 -4.82 0.28 16.23
C CYS A 16 -5.79 0.72 17.34
N VAL A 17 -5.55 0.34 18.59
CA VAL A 17 -6.40 0.72 19.73
C VAL A 17 -6.28 2.21 20.06
N ALA A 18 -5.08 2.78 19.99
CA ALA A 18 -4.87 4.21 20.21
C ALA A 18 -5.53 5.07 19.13
N VAL A 19 -5.53 4.61 17.87
CA VAL A 19 -6.20 5.28 16.74
C VAL A 19 -7.72 5.21 16.89
N MET A 20 -8.29 4.09 17.30
CA MET A 20 -9.73 3.96 17.53
C MET A 20 -10.24 4.89 18.65
N LEU A 21 -9.43 5.12 19.69
CA LEU A 21 -9.78 6.05 20.78
C LEU A 21 -9.62 7.53 20.38
N SER A 22 -8.71 7.85 19.45
CA SER A 22 -8.49 9.22 18.99
C SER A 22 -9.53 9.69 17.97
N VAL A 23 -10.12 8.77 17.19
CA VAL A 23 -11.15 9.11 16.19
C VAL A 23 -12.46 9.57 16.84
N MET A 24 -12.75 9.18 18.09
CA MET A 24 -13.92 9.71 18.83
C MET A 24 -13.80 11.19 19.23
N VAL A 25 -12.63 11.81 19.09
CA VAL A 25 -12.38 13.21 19.50
C VAL A 25 -12.03 14.12 18.31
N MET A 26 -11.95 13.60 17.09
CA MET A 26 -11.67 14.43 15.93
C MET A 26 -12.90 15.24 15.54
N GLY A 27 -12.93 16.47 16.05
CA GLY A 27 -13.71 17.54 15.47
C GLY A 27 -13.40 17.66 13.98
N ALA A 28 -14.47 17.87 13.21
CA ALA A 28 -14.54 18.02 11.77
C ALA A 28 -13.23 18.51 11.11
N GLY A 29 -12.40 17.59 10.65
CA GLY A 29 -11.51 17.88 9.53
C GLY A 29 -12.42 18.37 8.40
N ALA A 30 -12.02 19.42 7.70
CA ALA A 30 -12.83 19.94 6.63
C ALA A 30 -13.19 18.81 5.67
N ALA A 31 -14.48 18.49 5.56
CA ALA A 31 -14.97 17.48 4.64
C ALA A 31 -14.55 17.88 3.22
N PHE A 32 -14.22 16.90 2.41
CA PHE A 32 -13.94 17.16 1.00
C PHE A 32 -15.16 17.76 0.31
N SER A 33 -14.94 18.67 -0.63
CA SER A 33 -16.03 19.36 -1.35
C SER A 33 -16.95 18.41 -2.12
N ASP A 34 -16.49 17.20 -2.38
CA ASP A 34 -17.19 16.11 -3.06
C ASP A 34 -17.38 14.86 -2.15
N GLN A 35 -17.51 15.11 -0.84
CA GLN A 35 -17.70 14.07 0.18
C GLN A 35 -18.91 13.16 -0.11
N ASP A 36 -19.95 13.73 -0.71
CA ASP A 36 -21.20 13.03 -1.08
C ASP A 36 -21.00 11.96 -2.16
N LYS A 37 -19.89 12.01 -2.89
CA LYS A 37 -19.51 11.03 -3.92
C LYS A 37 -18.60 9.91 -3.43
N ILE A 38 -18.16 9.97 -2.18
CA ILE A 38 -17.29 8.96 -1.58
C ILE A 38 -18.17 7.78 -1.14
N GLU A 39 -17.98 6.62 -1.77
CA GLU A 39 -18.68 5.38 -1.42
C GLU A 39 -17.99 4.69 -0.23
N ASN A 40 -16.67 4.60 -0.23
CA ASN A 40 -15.87 3.96 0.82
C ASN A 40 -15.54 4.95 1.95
N THR A 41 -16.58 5.59 2.52
CA THR A 41 -16.46 6.72 3.45
C THR A 41 -15.60 6.40 4.68
N GLU A 42 -15.74 5.22 5.28
CA GLU A 42 -14.94 4.80 6.44
C GLU A 42 -13.46 4.73 6.08
N ALA A 43 -13.11 4.03 5.01
CA ALA A 43 -11.73 3.87 4.57
C ALA A 43 -11.07 5.23 4.23
N VAL A 44 -11.78 6.10 3.51
CA VAL A 44 -11.29 7.42 3.16
C VAL A 44 -11.07 8.28 4.41
N ASN A 45 -12.01 8.29 5.34
CA ASN A 45 -11.89 9.03 6.60
C ASN A 45 -10.72 8.52 7.45
N MET A 46 -10.58 7.20 7.60
CA MET A 46 -9.48 6.60 8.37
C MET A 46 -8.13 6.86 7.74
N CYS A 47 -7.99 6.66 6.44
CA CYS A 47 -6.74 6.95 5.73
C CYS A 47 -6.39 8.45 5.77
N THR A 48 -7.39 9.34 5.76
CA THR A 48 -7.19 10.79 5.92
C THR A 48 -6.72 11.14 7.33
N ALA A 49 -7.37 10.58 8.34
CA ALA A 49 -6.99 10.76 9.75
C ALA A 49 -5.56 10.27 10.06
N LEU A 50 -5.10 9.26 9.33
CA LEU A 50 -3.75 8.70 9.41
C LEU A 50 -2.74 9.42 8.49
N ASN A 51 -3.13 10.51 7.83
CA ASN A 51 -2.31 11.25 6.85
C ASN A 51 -1.83 10.43 5.63
N ILE A 52 -2.44 9.26 5.39
CA ILE A 52 -2.11 8.41 4.22
C ILE A 52 -2.68 9.02 2.94
N ILE A 53 -3.86 9.63 3.06
CA ILE A 53 -4.58 10.29 1.96
C ILE A 53 -4.72 11.77 2.27
N GLY A 54 -4.60 12.61 1.22
CA GLY A 54 -4.98 14.00 1.23
C GLY A 54 -5.88 14.36 0.06
N GLY A 55 -6.60 15.47 0.19
CA GLY A 55 -7.34 16.07 -0.92
C GLY A 55 -6.44 16.84 -1.87
N TYR A 56 -7.05 17.33 -2.94
CA TYR A 56 -6.43 18.26 -3.87
C TYR A 56 -6.50 19.73 -3.35
N PRO A 57 -5.70 20.64 -3.92
CA PRO A 57 -5.72 22.05 -3.49
C PRO A 57 -7.07 22.75 -3.67
N ASP A 58 -7.95 22.21 -4.53
CA ASP A 58 -9.32 22.68 -4.74
C ASP A 58 -10.31 22.20 -3.65
N GLY A 59 -9.82 21.47 -2.65
CA GLY A 59 -10.61 20.91 -1.55
C GLY A 59 -11.34 19.61 -1.90
N SER A 60 -11.20 19.08 -3.13
CA SER A 60 -11.82 17.83 -3.55
C SER A 60 -10.97 16.59 -3.19
N TYR A 61 -11.62 15.43 -3.10
CA TYR A 61 -10.98 14.12 -3.01
C TYR A 61 -10.86 13.43 -4.38
N LYS A 62 -11.81 13.65 -5.26
CA LYS A 62 -11.98 13.01 -6.58
C LYS A 62 -12.10 11.49 -6.49
N PRO A 63 -13.13 10.96 -5.80
CA PRO A 63 -13.27 9.53 -5.52
C PRO A 63 -13.31 8.68 -6.80
N GLU A 64 -14.00 9.13 -7.85
CA GLU A 64 -14.14 8.45 -9.14
C GLU A 64 -12.89 8.57 -10.05
N GLY A 65 -11.95 9.45 -9.69
CA GLY A 65 -10.72 9.65 -10.46
C GLY A 65 -9.80 8.43 -10.39
N ASN A 66 -9.18 8.06 -11.52
CA ASN A 66 -8.21 6.96 -11.54
C ASN A 66 -6.94 7.34 -10.75
N ILE A 67 -6.54 6.46 -9.83
CA ILE A 67 -5.33 6.69 -9.03
C ILE A 67 -4.06 6.47 -9.87
N LYS A 68 -3.05 7.31 -9.64
CA LYS A 68 -1.75 7.21 -10.32
C LYS A 68 -0.78 6.33 -9.53
N ARG A 69 0.20 5.74 -10.25
CA ARG A 69 1.24 4.92 -9.62
C ARG A 69 2.04 5.70 -8.58
N SER A 70 2.35 6.96 -8.85
CA SER A 70 3.02 7.84 -7.88
C SER A 70 2.17 8.11 -6.63
N GLU A 71 0.87 8.31 -6.80
CA GLU A 71 -0.05 8.57 -5.67
C GLU A 71 -0.19 7.34 -4.78
N ILE A 72 -0.42 6.16 -5.35
CA ILE A 72 -0.54 4.93 -4.55
C ILE A 72 0.78 4.56 -3.88
N THR A 73 1.93 4.82 -4.53
CA THR A 73 3.24 4.61 -3.91
C THR A 73 3.42 5.48 -2.68
N LYS A 74 3.00 6.75 -2.73
CA LYS A 74 2.98 7.63 -1.55
C LYS A 74 2.09 7.03 -0.46
N MET A 75 0.86 6.62 -0.77
CA MET A 75 -0.07 6.05 0.21
C MET A 75 0.55 4.85 0.94
N ILE A 76 1.12 3.90 0.20
CA ILE A 76 1.79 2.72 0.79
C ILE A 76 2.97 3.13 1.66
N CYS A 77 3.85 4.00 1.15
CA CYS A 77 5.04 4.44 1.87
C CYS A 77 4.71 5.14 3.18
N VAL A 78 3.72 6.03 3.18
CA VAL A 78 3.25 6.74 4.38
C VAL A 78 2.56 5.79 5.34
N ALA A 79 1.74 4.85 4.86
CA ALA A 79 1.10 3.83 5.69
C ALA A 79 2.14 2.97 6.42
N LEU A 80 3.17 2.48 5.72
CA LEU A 80 4.27 1.70 6.30
C LEU A 80 5.11 2.51 7.30
N ASN A 81 5.15 3.83 7.16
CA ASN A 81 5.85 4.74 8.07
C ASN A 81 4.96 5.30 9.18
N GLY A 82 3.82 4.65 9.45
CA GLY A 82 2.91 5.01 10.53
C GLY A 82 2.25 6.38 10.37
N GLY A 83 1.89 6.75 9.15
CA GLY A 83 1.22 8.02 8.83
C GLY A 83 2.19 9.23 8.75
N LYS A 84 3.49 8.98 8.74
CA LYS A 84 4.51 10.03 8.67
C LYS A 84 5.17 10.04 7.30
N GLU A 85 5.57 11.23 6.87
CA GLU A 85 6.40 11.36 5.68
C GLU A 85 7.75 10.64 5.89
N PRO A 86 8.21 9.80 4.94
CA PRO A 86 9.48 9.14 5.07
C PRO A 86 10.64 10.15 4.99
N ASN A 87 11.67 9.93 5.78
CA ASN A 87 12.90 10.69 5.65
C ASN A 87 13.75 10.05 4.54
N VAL A 88 13.54 10.51 3.31
CA VAL A 88 14.23 9.98 2.13
C VAL A 88 15.27 10.97 1.63
N SER A 89 16.50 10.49 1.45
CA SER A 89 17.54 11.25 0.78
C SER A 89 17.41 11.08 -0.75
N THR A 90 17.29 12.21 -1.44
CA THR A 90 17.24 12.22 -2.93
C THR A 90 18.62 12.41 -3.56
N ASN A 91 19.72 12.32 -2.78
CA ASN A 91 21.09 12.61 -3.25
C ASN A 91 21.72 11.49 -4.10
N THR A 92 21.07 10.36 -4.22
CA THR A 92 21.53 9.23 -5.03
C THR A 92 21.07 9.37 -6.50
N THR A 93 21.68 8.60 -7.38
CA THR A 93 21.19 8.46 -8.76
C THR A 93 19.80 7.83 -8.72
N PRO A 94 18.78 8.44 -9.36
CA PRO A 94 17.42 7.89 -9.33
C PRO A 94 17.37 6.53 -10.02
N THR A 95 16.56 5.62 -9.46
CA THR A 95 16.34 4.29 -10.03
C THR A 95 15.62 4.37 -11.39
N PHE A 96 14.75 5.36 -11.57
CA PHE A 96 13.94 5.52 -12.77
C PHE A 96 14.16 6.86 -13.45
N SER A 97 14.26 6.82 -14.79
CA SER A 97 14.58 8.00 -15.62
C SER A 97 13.40 8.95 -15.82
N ASP A 98 12.17 8.51 -15.57
CA ASP A 98 10.93 9.25 -15.85
C ASP A 98 10.26 9.85 -14.59
N VAL A 99 11.02 10.05 -13.53
CA VAL A 99 10.53 10.63 -12.26
C VAL A 99 11.18 11.99 -12.01
N ARG A 100 12.50 12.01 -11.77
CA ARG A 100 13.27 13.24 -11.48
C ARG A 100 13.24 14.18 -12.70
N GLY A 101 13.06 15.47 -12.47
CA GLY A 101 12.97 16.48 -13.54
C GLY A 101 11.63 16.53 -14.26
N THR A 102 10.62 15.77 -13.80
CA THR A 102 9.26 15.79 -14.33
C THR A 102 8.27 16.35 -13.32
N ASN A 103 6.99 16.45 -13.70
CA ASN A 103 5.91 16.82 -12.77
C ASN A 103 5.66 15.78 -11.66
N ALA A 104 6.30 14.60 -11.74
CA ALA A 104 6.25 13.54 -10.75
C ALA A 104 7.46 13.54 -9.80
N ALA A 105 8.37 14.52 -9.89
CA ALA A 105 9.57 14.61 -9.05
C ALA A 105 9.25 14.60 -7.54
N TRP A 106 8.08 15.08 -7.14
CA TRP A 106 7.59 15.05 -5.77
C TRP A 106 7.49 13.62 -5.20
N ALA A 107 7.27 12.63 -6.06
CA ALA A 107 7.09 11.24 -5.66
C ALA A 107 8.41 10.45 -5.57
N GLU A 108 9.53 11.03 -5.98
CA GLU A 108 10.82 10.32 -6.07
C GLU A 108 11.18 9.62 -4.77
N GLY A 109 11.11 10.33 -3.64
CA GLY A 109 11.47 9.79 -2.35
C GLY A 109 10.61 8.59 -1.93
N TYR A 110 9.31 8.63 -2.19
CA TYR A 110 8.41 7.51 -1.91
C TYR A 110 8.71 6.32 -2.82
N ILE A 111 8.98 6.58 -4.10
CA ILE A 111 9.31 5.54 -5.09
C ILE A 111 10.60 4.83 -4.69
N GLU A 112 11.68 5.57 -4.41
CA GLU A 112 12.96 4.99 -3.99
C GLU A 112 12.83 4.17 -2.70
N SER A 113 12.06 4.66 -1.73
CA SER A 113 11.79 3.94 -0.48
C SER A 113 11.06 2.60 -0.72
N CYS A 114 10.02 2.60 -1.55
CA CYS A 114 9.27 1.38 -1.85
C CYS A 114 10.06 0.40 -2.75
N VAL A 115 10.92 0.90 -3.64
CA VAL A 115 11.84 0.07 -4.44
C VAL A 115 12.86 -0.62 -3.54
N ALA A 116 13.48 0.12 -2.62
CA ALA A 116 14.45 -0.43 -1.68
C ALA A 116 13.88 -1.56 -0.81
N GLN A 117 12.58 -1.53 -0.54
CA GLN A 117 11.84 -2.56 0.20
C GLN A 117 11.28 -3.67 -0.71
N GLY A 118 11.49 -3.60 -2.04
CA GLY A 118 10.97 -4.59 -2.99
C GLY A 118 9.46 -4.55 -3.22
N ILE A 119 8.76 -3.53 -2.70
CA ILE A 119 7.30 -3.41 -2.78
C ILE A 119 6.84 -3.06 -4.20
N ILE A 120 7.61 -2.22 -4.88
CA ILE A 120 7.34 -1.80 -6.25
C ILE A 120 8.53 -2.06 -7.15
N SER A 121 8.25 -2.18 -8.44
CA SER A 121 9.25 -2.28 -9.49
C SER A 121 8.87 -1.36 -10.66
N GLY A 122 9.79 -1.15 -11.59
CA GLY A 122 9.53 -0.40 -12.82
C GLY A 122 8.63 -1.15 -13.80
N VAL A 123 8.23 -0.46 -14.84
CA VAL A 123 7.44 -1.00 -15.97
C VAL A 123 8.32 -1.52 -17.11
N GLY A 124 9.63 -1.55 -16.90
CA GLY A 124 10.64 -1.90 -17.89
C GLY A 124 11.34 -0.67 -18.51
N GLY A 125 12.48 -0.91 -19.16
CA GLY A 125 13.27 0.16 -19.80
C GLY A 125 13.75 1.27 -18.86
N GLY A 126 13.98 0.97 -17.57
CA GLY A 126 14.41 1.96 -16.58
C GLY A 126 13.34 3.01 -16.23
N ARG A 127 12.05 2.70 -16.44
CA ARG A 127 10.92 3.62 -16.19
C ARG A 127 10.00 3.10 -15.09
N PHE A 128 9.41 4.04 -14.37
CA PHE A 128 8.39 3.79 -13.34
C PHE A 128 6.96 4.00 -13.84
N SER A 129 6.75 4.89 -14.79
CA SER A 129 5.44 5.37 -15.25
C SER A 129 4.62 6.05 -14.14
N PRO A 130 5.12 7.15 -13.52
CA PRO A 130 4.50 7.73 -12.32
C PRO A 130 3.08 8.22 -12.54
N ASN A 131 2.74 8.69 -13.73
CA ASN A 131 1.42 9.18 -14.13
C ASN A 131 0.52 8.06 -14.72
N GLY A 132 1.00 6.83 -14.81
CA GLY A 132 0.22 5.69 -15.26
C GLY A 132 -0.86 5.32 -14.25
N ASN A 133 -2.00 4.83 -14.73
CA ASN A 133 -3.04 4.29 -13.86
C ASN A 133 -2.59 2.95 -13.26
N VAL A 134 -3.15 2.60 -12.09
CA VAL A 134 -2.93 1.32 -11.42
C VAL A 134 -4.22 0.51 -11.51
N THR A 135 -4.11 -0.80 -11.70
CA THR A 135 -5.25 -1.72 -11.62
C THR A 135 -5.40 -2.28 -10.21
N GLY A 136 -6.58 -2.82 -9.87
CA GLY A 136 -6.81 -3.47 -8.59
C GLY A 136 -5.81 -4.60 -8.31
N THR A 137 -5.54 -5.46 -9.31
CA THR A 137 -4.54 -6.54 -9.19
C THR A 137 -3.12 -6.00 -8.96
N GLN A 138 -2.74 -4.88 -9.61
CA GLN A 138 -1.41 -4.28 -9.38
C GLN A 138 -1.28 -3.72 -7.97
N LEU A 139 -2.31 -3.04 -7.47
CA LEU A 139 -2.32 -2.57 -6.08
C LEU A 139 -2.29 -3.74 -5.10
N ALA A 140 -3.10 -4.77 -5.33
CA ALA A 140 -3.11 -5.97 -4.48
C ALA A 140 -1.72 -6.60 -4.36
N LYS A 141 -0.97 -6.71 -5.47
CA LYS A 141 0.43 -7.19 -5.43
C LYS A 141 1.30 -6.31 -4.53
N MET A 142 1.22 -4.98 -4.66
CA MET A 142 2.00 -4.04 -3.85
C MET A 142 1.66 -4.22 -2.35
N LEU A 143 0.38 -4.32 -2.02
CA LEU A 143 -0.09 -4.50 -0.64
C LEU A 143 0.32 -5.86 -0.05
N LEU A 144 0.21 -6.96 -0.82
CA LEU A 144 0.66 -8.27 -0.36
C LEU A 144 2.17 -8.27 -0.06
N VAL A 145 2.98 -7.67 -0.93
CA VAL A 145 4.43 -7.56 -0.67
C VAL A 145 4.69 -6.68 0.56
N SER A 146 3.93 -5.62 0.77
CA SER A 146 4.00 -4.79 1.99
C SER A 146 3.65 -5.57 3.26
N LEU A 147 2.77 -6.58 3.15
CA LEU A 147 2.40 -7.49 4.24
C LEU A 147 3.42 -8.62 4.46
N GLY A 148 4.53 -8.64 3.72
CA GLY A 148 5.62 -9.60 3.88
C GLY A 148 5.58 -10.80 2.92
N TYR A 149 4.64 -10.85 1.96
CA TYR A 149 4.60 -11.91 0.96
C TYR A 149 5.79 -11.81 0.00
N ASN A 150 6.49 -12.93 -0.20
CA ASN A 150 7.59 -13.00 -1.17
C ASN A 150 7.04 -13.24 -2.57
N ALA A 151 7.24 -12.26 -3.47
CA ALA A 151 6.68 -12.30 -4.82
C ALA A 151 7.14 -13.52 -5.66
N ASN A 152 8.34 -14.04 -5.44
CA ASN A 152 8.83 -15.22 -6.15
C ASN A 152 8.22 -16.50 -5.57
N THR A 153 8.17 -16.64 -4.25
CA THR A 153 7.62 -17.81 -3.56
C THR A 153 6.13 -17.99 -3.87
N GLU A 154 5.38 -16.88 -3.89
CA GLU A 154 3.94 -16.88 -4.15
C GLU A 154 3.59 -16.82 -5.64
N GLY A 155 4.59 -16.80 -6.51
CA GLY A 155 4.35 -16.73 -7.96
C GLY A 155 3.71 -15.44 -8.45
N PHE A 156 3.99 -14.30 -7.78
CA PHE A 156 3.57 -12.97 -8.22
C PHE A 156 4.41 -12.44 -9.38
N VAL A 157 5.07 -13.36 -10.10
CA VAL A 157 5.92 -13.11 -11.27
C VAL A 157 5.55 -14.08 -12.38
N GLY A 158 6.01 -13.82 -13.63
CA GLY A 158 5.71 -14.66 -14.78
C GLY A 158 4.24 -14.56 -15.23
N ASN A 159 3.78 -15.51 -16.04
CA ASN A 159 2.49 -15.41 -16.74
C ASN A 159 1.26 -15.52 -15.82
N ALA A 160 1.35 -16.26 -14.72
CA ALA A 160 0.24 -16.50 -13.80
C ALA A 160 0.17 -15.47 -12.66
N TRP A 161 1.03 -14.44 -12.65
CA TRP A 161 1.17 -13.52 -11.53
C TRP A 161 -0.16 -12.89 -11.08
N ALA A 162 -0.99 -12.47 -12.03
CA ALA A 162 -2.26 -11.81 -11.73
C ALA A 162 -3.27 -12.75 -11.06
N THR A 163 -3.35 -13.99 -11.51
CA THR A 163 -4.20 -15.02 -10.91
C THR A 163 -3.76 -15.31 -9.48
N ASN A 164 -2.45 -15.53 -9.28
CA ASN A 164 -1.90 -15.83 -7.95
C ASN A 164 -2.10 -14.67 -6.98
N VAL A 165 -1.87 -13.44 -7.43
CA VAL A 165 -2.15 -12.23 -6.62
C VAL A 165 -3.62 -12.17 -6.23
N ASN A 166 -4.54 -12.31 -7.18
CA ASN A 166 -5.97 -12.16 -6.90
C ASN A 166 -6.50 -13.25 -5.96
N VAL A 167 -6.00 -14.49 -6.06
CA VAL A 167 -6.35 -15.57 -5.13
C VAL A 167 -5.97 -15.21 -3.70
N ILE A 168 -4.72 -14.81 -3.48
CA ILE A 168 -4.23 -14.49 -2.13
C ILE A 168 -4.87 -13.20 -1.62
N ALA A 169 -5.03 -12.19 -2.48
CA ALA A 169 -5.69 -10.93 -2.11
C ALA A 169 -7.13 -11.14 -1.62
N SER A 170 -7.91 -11.97 -2.33
CA SER A 170 -9.25 -12.37 -1.89
C SER A 170 -9.23 -13.09 -0.54
N GLN A 171 -8.34 -14.08 -0.37
CA GLN A 171 -8.21 -14.83 0.88
C GLN A 171 -7.82 -13.95 2.07
N LYS A 172 -7.13 -12.84 1.82
CA LYS A 172 -6.67 -11.89 2.84
C LYS A 172 -7.61 -10.71 3.04
N GLY A 173 -8.76 -10.71 2.37
CA GLY A 173 -9.77 -9.67 2.51
C GLY A 173 -9.38 -8.34 1.86
N LEU A 174 -8.36 -8.30 0.97
CA LEU A 174 -7.96 -7.02 0.34
C LEU A 174 -9.05 -6.43 -0.56
N TYR A 175 -10.00 -7.23 -1.00
CA TYR A 175 -11.14 -6.82 -1.83
C TYR A 175 -12.46 -6.76 -1.04
N GLU A 176 -12.43 -6.86 0.28
CA GLU A 176 -13.63 -6.77 1.11
C GLU A 176 -14.30 -5.40 0.94
N GLY A 177 -15.62 -5.42 0.70
CA GLY A 177 -16.41 -4.22 0.37
C GLY A 177 -16.27 -3.74 -1.09
N LEU A 178 -15.56 -4.48 -1.95
CA LEU A 178 -15.30 -4.15 -3.35
C LEU A 178 -15.67 -5.29 -4.30
N GLU A 179 -16.71 -6.07 -3.99
CA GLU A 179 -17.09 -7.30 -4.70
C GLU A 179 -17.46 -7.07 -6.16
N SER A 180 -17.93 -5.85 -6.50
CA SER A 180 -18.28 -5.46 -7.88
C SER A 180 -17.11 -4.87 -8.67
N MET A 181 -15.92 -4.71 -8.06
CA MET A 181 -14.79 -4.07 -8.71
C MET A 181 -14.14 -4.99 -9.75
N ASP A 182 -13.95 -4.49 -10.98
CA ASP A 182 -13.09 -5.15 -11.95
C ASP A 182 -11.61 -4.91 -11.58
N THR A 183 -10.96 -5.94 -11.06
CA THR A 183 -9.56 -5.88 -10.62
C THR A 183 -8.56 -5.64 -11.77
N SER A 184 -8.97 -5.82 -13.03
CA SER A 184 -8.14 -5.60 -14.22
C SER A 184 -8.27 -4.19 -14.79
N ALA A 185 -9.33 -3.47 -14.44
CA ALA A 185 -9.57 -2.09 -14.85
C ALA A 185 -8.71 -1.08 -14.06
N ALA A 186 -8.66 0.16 -14.57
CA ALA A 186 -8.04 1.27 -13.85
C ALA A 186 -8.78 1.54 -12.53
N LEU A 187 -8.04 1.53 -11.44
CA LEU A 187 -8.57 1.65 -10.09
C LEU A 187 -8.93 3.09 -9.76
N THR A 188 -10.10 3.30 -9.15
CA THR A 188 -10.50 4.61 -8.62
C THR A 188 -9.74 4.94 -7.34
N ARG A 189 -9.66 6.23 -7.00
CA ARG A 189 -9.06 6.67 -5.73
C ARG A 189 -9.85 6.16 -4.52
N ASP A 190 -11.16 6.06 -4.65
CA ASP A 190 -12.06 5.58 -3.60
C ASP A 190 -11.80 4.09 -3.30
N ASN A 191 -11.79 3.24 -4.34
CA ASN A 191 -11.49 1.82 -4.18
C ASN A 191 -10.03 1.59 -3.71
N ALA A 192 -9.09 2.44 -4.12
CA ALA A 192 -7.72 2.35 -3.65
C ALA A 192 -7.61 2.61 -2.13
N ALA A 193 -8.38 3.57 -1.60
CA ALA A 193 -8.46 3.82 -0.18
C ALA A 193 -8.99 2.61 0.59
N GLN A 194 -10.07 1.99 0.08
CA GLN A 194 -10.62 0.77 0.69
C GLN A 194 -9.61 -0.37 0.71
N MET A 195 -8.90 -0.61 -0.40
CA MET A 195 -7.88 -1.67 -0.44
C MET A 195 -6.72 -1.40 0.52
N VAL A 196 -6.27 -0.15 0.65
CA VAL A 196 -5.21 0.21 1.61
C VAL A 196 -5.72 0.03 3.04
N TRP A 197 -6.94 0.44 3.34
CA TRP A 197 -7.57 0.24 4.65
C TRP A 197 -7.69 -1.25 5.00
N ASN A 198 -8.14 -2.07 4.07
CA ASN A 198 -8.22 -3.52 4.24
C ASN A 198 -6.84 -4.13 4.54
N ALA A 199 -5.80 -3.71 3.81
CA ALA A 199 -4.45 -4.18 4.04
C ALA A 199 -3.90 -3.80 5.41
N MET A 200 -4.22 -2.61 5.92
CA MET A 200 -3.81 -2.17 7.27
C MET A 200 -4.46 -3.01 8.38
N ASN A 201 -5.59 -3.63 8.12
CA ASN A 201 -6.29 -4.53 9.03
C ASN A 201 -5.89 -6.01 8.82
N ALA A 202 -5.10 -6.31 7.81
CA ALA A 202 -4.63 -7.67 7.52
C ALA A 202 -3.42 -8.06 8.40
N TYR A 203 -3.21 -9.36 8.56
CA TYR A 203 -2.05 -9.87 9.28
C TYR A 203 -0.80 -9.90 8.37
N GLU A 204 0.32 -9.47 8.92
CA GLU A 204 1.63 -9.62 8.29
C GLU A 204 2.05 -11.10 8.22
N VAL A 205 2.85 -11.42 7.22
CA VAL A 205 3.37 -12.77 6.96
C VAL A 205 4.87 -12.81 7.15
N GLU A 206 5.34 -13.83 7.88
CA GLU A 206 6.76 -14.15 8.00
C GLU A 206 7.01 -15.58 7.52
N TYR A 207 8.00 -15.75 6.64
CA TYR A 207 8.46 -17.08 6.20
C TYR A 207 9.46 -17.64 7.22
N LYS A 208 9.18 -18.87 7.71
CA LYS A 208 10.12 -19.60 8.57
C LYS A 208 10.89 -20.59 7.70
N THR A 209 12.20 -20.45 7.63
CA THR A 209 13.08 -21.43 7.02
C THR A 209 13.41 -22.51 8.04
N THR A 210 12.98 -23.74 7.79
CA THR A 210 13.40 -24.91 8.57
C THR A 210 14.46 -25.66 7.76
N ILE A 211 15.65 -25.78 8.30
CA ILE A 211 16.68 -26.65 7.71
C ILE A 211 16.28 -28.07 8.08
N VAL A 212 15.82 -28.83 7.11
CA VAL A 212 15.61 -30.29 7.26
C VAL A 212 16.94 -30.95 6.91
N THR A 213 17.70 -31.35 7.93
CA THR A 213 18.84 -32.26 7.71
C THR A 213 18.27 -33.65 7.42
N GLY A 214 18.57 -34.18 6.25
CA GLY A 214 18.27 -35.59 5.93
C GLY A 214 18.89 -36.52 6.96
N GLU A 215 18.35 -37.74 7.09
CA GLU A 215 18.83 -38.76 8.04
C GLU A 215 20.32 -39.13 7.83
N ASP A 216 20.93 -38.71 6.74
CA ASP A 216 22.31 -38.98 6.35
C ASP A 216 23.30 -37.86 6.72
N GLY A 217 22.89 -36.84 7.40
CA GLY A 217 23.79 -35.77 7.87
C GLY A 217 24.48 -34.96 6.76
N LYS A 218 23.92 -34.95 5.52
CA LYS A 218 24.42 -34.18 4.37
C LYS A 218 23.44 -33.10 3.94
#